data_a1481bbf022f90b9e9787cc6c08995e1
#
_entry.id   a1481bbf022f90b9e9787cc6c08995e1
#
_cell.length_a   1.000
_cell.length_b   1.000
_cell.length_c   1.000
_cell.angle_alpha   90.00
_cell.angle_beta   90.00
_cell.angle_gamma   90.00
#
_symmetry.space_group_name_H-M   'P 1'
#
loop_
_entity.id
_entity.type
_entity.pdbx_description
1 polymer ?
#
loop_
_entity_poly.entity_id
_entity_poly.type
_entity_poly.pdbx_seq_one_letter_code
_entity_poly.pdbx_strand_id
1 'polypeptide(L)'
;MKLSQYGYDFAPEMLAKHPTENRDDSRLMVIDRAKGTIEHRIFKDIIEYFDEKDLFVFNDTKVFPARLYGNKEKTGAEIEIFLLRELNRELRLWDVLVDPARKIRIGNKLYFGDDDLLVAEVIDNTASRVRTLRFLFDGSYEEFKQTLFSLGETPLPKWVRDKVEPGDAERYQTIFAEHEGAVAAPTAGMHFSKHLMKRMEIKGIDRAFVTLHVGLGNFRTVDVEDLSKHKMDSEQFFVTEEAAGTVNEAKRNGHKVAAIGTTVMRTLETAVSTNGMIKPMEGWTNKFIFAPYEFTVADAMVTNFHLPYSTQLMMVAAFGGYETIMNAYKIAKEEGYRFGTYGDAMLIL
;
A
#
# COMPACT_ATOMS: atom_id res chain seq x y z
N MET A 1 2.66 -1.46 -24.22
CA MET A 1 3.53 -0.66 -23.34
C MET A 1 4.68 -1.53 -22.85
N LYS A 2 5.85 -0.94 -22.71
CA LYS A 2 7.09 -1.60 -22.31
C LYS A 2 7.57 -1.06 -20.98
N LEU A 3 8.23 -1.90 -20.18
CA LEU A 3 8.80 -1.51 -18.90
C LEU A 3 9.75 -0.32 -19.03
N SER A 4 10.62 -0.33 -20.04
CA SER A 4 11.60 0.74 -20.29
C SER A 4 11.00 2.13 -20.47
N GLN A 5 9.73 2.24 -20.81
CA GLN A 5 9.02 3.52 -20.95
C GLN A 5 8.72 4.19 -19.59
N TYR A 6 8.77 3.46 -18.48
CA TYR A 6 8.46 3.96 -17.14
C TYR A 6 9.71 4.27 -16.29
N GLY A 7 10.85 4.41 -16.96
CA GLY A 7 12.07 4.94 -16.36
C GLY A 7 12.05 6.47 -16.35
N TYR A 8 12.62 7.05 -15.30
CA TYR A 8 12.92 8.48 -15.21
C TYR A 8 14.21 8.69 -14.41
N ASP A 9 14.78 9.86 -14.51
CA ASP A 9 16.01 10.21 -13.79
C ASP A 9 15.72 10.35 -12.28
N PHE A 10 15.98 9.28 -11.55
CA PHE A 10 15.73 9.14 -10.13
C PHE A 10 17.03 9.16 -9.35
N ALA A 11 17.07 9.97 -8.29
CA ALA A 11 18.18 10.03 -7.35
C ALA A 11 17.70 9.59 -5.94
N PRO A 12 18.48 8.81 -5.18
CA PRO A 12 18.10 8.34 -3.85
C PRO A 12 17.73 9.47 -2.88
N GLU A 13 18.29 10.67 -3.07
CA GLU A 13 18.01 11.85 -2.26
C GLU A 13 16.58 12.38 -2.44
N MET A 14 15.90 11.99 -3.50
CA MET A 14 14.48 12.32 -3.72
C MET A 14 13.56 11.58 -2.75
N LEU A 15 14.01 10.47 -2.17
CA LEU A 15 13.24 9.71 -1.19
C LEU A 15 13.13 10.44 0.14
N ALA A 16 11.90 10.60 0.63
CA ALA A 16 11.66 11.12 1.97
C ALA A 16 12.03 10.08 3.03
N LYS A 17 12.99 10.40 3.89
CA LYS A 17 13.43 9.53 5.00
C LYS A 17 12.50 9.64 6.20
N HIS A 18 11.84 10.78 6.38
CA HIS A 18 10.94 11.08 7.48
C HIS A 18 9.66 11.74 6.97
N PRO A 19 8.52 11.53 7.65
CA PRO A 19 7.29 12.22 7.30
C PRO A 19 7.36 13.70 7.67
N THR A 20 6.42 14.49 7.16
CA THR A 20 6.16 15.85 7.64
C THR A 20 5.67 15.81 9.11
N GLU A 21 5.84 16.91 9.83
CA GLU A 21 5.36 17.03 11.21
C GLU A 21 3.85 16.76 11.28
N ASN A 22 3.05 17.48 10.50
CA ASN A 22 1.63 17.20 10.33
C ASN A 22 1.39 16.42 9.04
N ARG A 23 0.45 15.49 9.05
CA ARG A 23 0.15 14.60 7.91
C ARG A 23 -0.21 15.37 6.65
N ASP A 24 -0.98 16.45 6.78
CA ASP A 24 -1.54 17.25 5.68
C ASP A 24 -0.69 18.47 5.28
N ASP A 25 0.53 18.57 5.82
CA ASP A 25 1.51 19.58 5.41
C ASP A 25 2.40 19.15 4.23
N SER A 26 2.24 17.94 3.71
CA SER A 26 2.91 17.50 2.48
C SER A 26 2.56 18.42 1.32
N ARG A 27 3.44 18.54 0.34
CA ARG A 27 3.11 19.23 -0.91
C ARG A 27 2.11 18.39 -1.72
N LEU A 28 1.28 19.07 -2.49
CA LEU A 28 0.31 18.48 -3.40
C LEU A 28 0.51 19.05 -4.81
N MET A 29 0.84 18.18 -5.75
CA MET A 29 0.81 18.52 -7.17
C MET A 29 -0.58 18.20 -7.72
N VAL A 30 -1.29 19.21 -8.21
CA VAL A 30 -2.62 19.05 -8.79
C VAL A 30 -2.51 19.04 -10.32
N ILE A 31 -2.97 17.98 -10.93
CA ILE A 31 -2.95 17.78 -12.38
C ILE A 31 -4.39 17.75 -12.89
N ASP A 32 -4.76 18.72 -13.70
CA ASP A 32 -6.02 18.70 -14.45
C ASP A 32 -5.79 18.10 -15.84
N ARG A 33 -6.25 16.87 -16.04
CA ARG A 33 -6.05 16.12 -17.30
C ARG A 33 -6.73 16.79 -18.50
N ALA A 34 -7.89 17.40 -18.27
CA ALA A 34 -8.68 18.02 -19.33
C ALA A 34 -8.05 19.32 -19.81
N LYS A 35 -7.46 20.09 -18.89
CA LYS A 35 -6.82 21.38 -19.20
C LYS A 35 -5.31 21.23 -19.46
N GLY A 36 -4.70 20.11 -19.07
CA GLY A 36 -3.25 19.91 -19.15
C GLY A 36 -2.46 20.84 -18.22
N THR A 37 -3.07 21.28 -17.12
CA THR A 37 -2.44 22.21 -16.15
C THR A 37 -1.88 21.48 -14.94
N ILE A 38 -0.81 22.04 -14.37
CA ILE A 38 -0.20 21.59 -13.13
C ILE A 38 -0.15 22.77 -12.15
N GLU A 39 -0.67 22.54 -10.94
CA GLU A 39 -0.63 23.49 -9.83
C GLU A 39 0.15 22.91 -8.65
N HIS A 40 0.81 23.76 -7.88
CA HIS A 40 1.53 23.40 -6.67
C HIS A 40 0.78 23.92 -5.45
N ARG A 41 0.41 23.00 -4.55
CA ARG A 41 -0.39 23.25 -3.34
C ARG A 41 0.20 22.55 -2.13
N ILE A 42 -0.44 22.71 -0.99
CA ILE A 42 -0.25 21.90 0.21
C ILE A 42 -1.43 20.93 0.34
N PHE A 43 -1.19 19.73 0.85
CA PHE A 43 -2.19 18.66 0.85
C PHE A 43 -3.52 19.06 1.50
N LYS A 44 -3.49 19.85 2.57
CA LYS A 44 -4.68 20.37 3.24
C LYS A 44 -5.62 21.20 2.36
N ASP A 45 -5.15 21.65 1.19
CA ASP A 45 -5.93 22.42 0.23
C ASP A 45 -6.73 21.51 -0.72
N ILE A 46 -6.57 20.18 -0.63
CA ILE A 46 -7.22 19.21 -1.53
C ILE A 46 -8.75 19.40 -1.61
N ILE A 47 -9.38 19.79 -0.50
CA ILE A 47 -10.83 19.98 -0.44
C ILE A 47 -11.33 21.14 -1.31
N GLU A 48 -10.47 22.02 -1.78
CA GLU A 48 -10.84 23.14 -2.67
C GLU A 48 -11.21 22.65 -4.09
N TYR A 49 -10.81 21.44 -4.47
CA TYR A 49 -11.07 20.84 -5.78
C TYR A 49 -12.34 19.98 -5.82
N PHE A 50 -13.05 19.88 -4.71
CA PHE A 50 -14.24 19.05 -4.56
C PHE A 50 -15.40 19.82 -3.96
N ASP A 51 -16.62 19.41 -4.33
CA ASP A 51 -17.86 20.04 -3.91
C ASP A 51 -18.59 19.17 -2.86
N GLU A 52 -19.65 19.72 -2.30
CA GLU A 52 -20.58 18.99 -1.43
C GLU A 52 -21.08 17.73 -2.14
N LYS A 53 -21.13 16.60 -1.43
CA LYS A 53 -21.51 15.27 -1.92
C LYS A 53 -20.51 14.57 -2.86
N ASP A 54 -19.43 15.21 -3.24
CA ASP A 54 -18.32 14.46 -3.83
C ASP A 54 -17.80 13.42 -2.83
N LEU A 55 -17.31 12.30 -3.30
CA LEU A 55 -16.97 11.14 -2.49
C LEU A 55 -15.47 10.85 -2.50
N PHE A 56 -14.88 10.70 -1.32
CA PHE A 56 -13.53 10.16 -1.16
C PHE A 56 -13.61 8.70 -0.70
N VAL A 57 -12.98 7.80 -1.44
CA VAL A 57 -12.88 6.39 -1.09
C VAL A 57 -11.49 6.09 -0.55
N PHE A 58 -11.43 5.54 0.67
CA PHE A 58 -10.21 5.24 1.41
C PHE A 58 -9.99 3.73 1.54
N ASN A 59 -8.75 3.34 1.80
CA ASN A 59 -8.39 1.99 2.21
C ASN A 59 -8.14 1.98 3.73
N ASP A 60 -8.96 1.26 4.47
CA ASP A 60 -8.91 1.16 5.93
C ASP A 60 -8.07 -0.02 6.45
N THR A 61 -7.25 -0.62 5.59
CA THR A 61 -6.34 -1.67 6.02
C THR A 61 -5.38 -1.18 7.10
N LYS A 62 -5.06 -2.07 8.03
CA LYS A 62 -4.14 -1.83 9.13
C LYS A 62 -2.87 -2.65 8.97
N VAL A 63 -1.74 -1.97 9.07
CA VAL A 63 -0.41 -2.59 9.05
C VAL A 63 -0.14 -3.27 10.39
N PHE A 64 0.37 -4.50 10.36
CA PHE A 64 0.83 -5.20 11.55
C PHE A 64 2.37 -5.28 11.60
N PRO A 65 2.97 -5.52 12.77
CA PRO A 65 4.43 -5.56 12.93
C PRO A 65 4.99 -6.84 12.32
N ALA A 66 5.30 -6.79 11.03
CA ALA A 66 5.59 -7.96 10.20
C ALA A 66 7.05 -8.38 10.18
N ARG A 67 7.99 -7.54 10.66
CA ARG A 67 9.43 -7.84 10.60
C ARG A 67 9.91 -8.34 11.95
N LEU A 68 10.50 -9.55 11.97
CA LEU A 68 11.07 -10.15 13.16
C LEU A 68 12.54 -10.51 12.93
N TYR A 69 13.33 -10.31 13.97
CA TYR A 69 14.73 -10.75 14.04
C TYR A 69 14.88 -11.90 15.03
N GLY A 70 15.70 -12.85 14.67
CA GLY A 70 15.93 -14.03 15.49
C GLY A 70 17.23 -14.73 15.15
N ASN A 71 17.37 -15.94 15.65
CA ASN A 71 18.56 -16.74 15.47
C ASN A 71 18.21 -18.15 14.97
N LYS A 72 19.08 -18.68 14.13
CA LYS A 72 18.96 -20.05 13.65
C LYS A 72 19.50 -21.04 14.69
N GLU A 73 18.76 -22.12 14.89
CA GLU A 73 19.20 -23.26 15.71
C GLU A 73 20.62 -23.70 15.34
N LYS A 74 21.36 -24.23 16.31
CA LYS A 74 22.71 -24.80 16.20
C LYS A 74 23.83 -23.83 15.86
N THR A 75 23.60 -22.85 15.02
CA THR A 75 24.65 -21.93 14.59
C THR A 75 24.58 -20.58 15.27
N GLY A 76 23.44 -20.22 15.87
CA GLY A 76 23.19 -18.90 16.44
C GLY A 76 23.21 -17.78 15.39
N ALA A 77 23.25 -18.12 14.09
CA ALA A 77 23.29 -17.12 13.02
C ALA A 77 22.05 -16.22 13.06
N GLU A 78 22.26 -14.92 13.04
CA GLU A 78 21.18 -13.94 12.93
C GLU A 78 20.37 -14.15 11.65
N ILE A 79 19.06 -14.06 11.77
CA ILE A 79 18.11 -14.16 10.68
C ILE A 79 17.02 -13.09 10.82
N GLU A 80 16.48 -12.68 9.68
CA GLU A 80 15.30 -11.85 9.59
C GLU A 80 14.18 -12.65 8.92
N ILE A 81 12.97 -12.57 9.46
CA ILE A 81 11.76 -12.98 8.75
C ILE A 81 10.84 -11.78 8.57
N PHE A 82 10.10 -11.81 7.48
CA PHE A 82 9.07 -10.84 7.18
C PHE A 82 7.76 -11.59 6.93
N LEU A 83 6.81 -11.43 7.85
CA LEU A 83 5.51 -12.09 7.77
C LEU A 83 4.73 -11.58 6.56
N LEU A 84 4.17 -12.49 5.78
CA LEU A 84 3.42 -12.16 4.58
C LEU A 84 1.93 -12.43 4.74
N ARG A 85 1.62 -13.67 5.09
CA ARG A 85 0.25 -14.15 5.13
C ARG A 85 0.13 -15.33 6.08
N GLU A 86 -0.92 -15.34 6.90
CA GLU A 86 -1.33 -16.50 7.65
C GLU A 86 -2.04 -17.49 6.71
N LEU A 87 -1.54 -18.72 6.66
CA LEU A 87 -2.10 -19.79 5.84
C LEU A 87 -3.12 -20.62 6.60
N ASN A 88 -2.85 -20.87 7.86
CA ASN A 88 -3.71 -21.67 8.73
C ASN A 88 -3.57 -21.24 10.18
N ARG A 89 -4.67 -20.80 10.76
CA ARG A 89 -4.73 -20.30 12.14
C ARG A 89 -4.51 -21.38 13.18
N GLU A 90 -5.13 -22.54 13.00
CA GLU A 90 -5.05 -23.65 13.96
C GLU A 90 -3.66 -24.27 14.02
N LEU A 91 -3.03 -24.42 12.86
CA LEU A 91 -1.68 -24.96 12.73
C LEU A 91 -0.59 -23.88 12.87
N ARG A 92 -0.96 -22.61 13.01
CA ARG A 92 -0.06 -21.45 13.09
C ARG A 92 0.94 -21.41 11.94
N LEU A 93 0.44 -21.63 10.72
CA LEU A 93 1.22 -21.63 9.50
C LEU A 93 1.23 -20.23 8.89
N TRP A 94 2.44 -19.77 8.54
CA TRP A 94 2.64 -18.49 7.90
C TRP A 94 3.60 -18.59 6.72
N ASP A 95 3.26 -17.92 5.63
CA ASP A 95 4.26 -17.60 4.61
C ASP A 95 5.05 -16.38 5.05
N VAL A 96 6.35 -16.48 4.92
CA VAL A 96 7.30 -15.43 5.30
C VAL A 96 8.42 -15.29 4.27
N LEU A 97 8.93 -14.07 4.09
CA LEU A 97 10.25 -13.88 3.50
C LEU A 97 11.31 -14.16 4.55
N VAL A 98 12.46 -14.67 4.13
CA VAL A 98 13.59 -14.94 5.01
C VAL A 98 14.89 -14.34 4.47
N ASP A 99 15.71 -13.85 5.38
CA ASP A 99 17.04 -13.36 5.07
C ASP A 99 18.05 -13.81 6.17
N PRO A 100 19.19 -14.42 5.80
CA PRO A 100 19.63 -14.84 4.47
C PRO A 100 18.97 -16.15 4.01
N ALA A 101 18.29 -16.14 2.87
CA ALA A 101 17.51 -17.29 2.38
C ALA A 101 18.33 -18.56 2.18
N ARG A 102 19.62 -18.45 1.82
CA ARG A 102 20.51 -19.59 1.59
C ARG A 102 20.76 -20.43 2.85
N LYS A 103 20.68 -19.81 4.02
CA LYS A 103 20.95 -20.44 5.32
C LYS A 103 19.71 -21.03 5.97
N ILE A 104 18.52 -20.70 5.49
CA ILE A 104 17.24 -21.10 6.09
C ILE A 104 16.58 -22.15 5.20
N ARG A 105 16.59 -23.40 5.67
CA ARG A 105 16.13 -24.59 4.93
C ARG A 105 15.05 -25.33 5.69
N ILE A 106 14.29 -26.17 4.97
CA ILE A 106 13.28 -27.07 5.56
C ILE A 106 13.89 -27.86 6.71
N GLY A 107 13.18 -27.95 7.83
CA GLY A 107 13.59 -28.61 9.06
C GLY A 107 14.40 -27.74 10.02
N ASN A 108 14.83 -26.53 9.60
CA ASN A 108 15.50 -25.62 10.53
C ASN A 108 14.49 -25.07 11.54
N LYS A 109 14.95 -24.90 12.78
CA LYS A 109 14.23 -24.13 13.81
C LYS A 109 14.83 -22.73 13.92
N LEU A 110 13.97 -21.75 14.10
CA LEU A 110 14.27 -20.35 14.23
C LEU A 110 13.75 -19.88 15.57
N TYR A 111 14.56 -19.13 16.31
CA TYR A 111 14.28 -18.68 17.67
C TYR A 111 14.18 -17.17 17.71
N PHE A 112 13.15 -16.66 18.40
CA PHE A 112 12.83 -15.24 18.48
C PHE A 112 12.59 -14.82 19.93
N GLY A 113 13.07 -13.64 20.27
CA GLY A 113 12.92 -13.05 21.59
C GLY A 113 13.91 -13.59 22.61
N ASP A 114 13.88 -13.00 23.81
CA ASP A 114 14.70 -13.45 24.91
C ASP A 114 14.23 -14.83 25.41
N ASP A 115 15.17 -15.66 25.82
CA ASP A 115 14.90 -17.02 26.31
C ASP A 115 14.07 -17.89 25.35
N ASP A 116 14.24 -17.68 24.03
CA ASP A 116 13.52 -18.41 22.98
C ASP A 116 11.99 -18.35 23.16
N LEU A 117 11.48 -17.13 23.44
CA LEU A 117 10.08 -16.86 23.71
C LEU A 117 9.13 -17.39 22.61
N LEU A 118 9.59 -17.36 21.35
CA LEU A 118 8.87 -17.90 20.22
C LEU A 118 9.79 -18.71 19.31
N VAL A 119 9.33 -19.90 18.92
CA VAL A 119 10.06 -20.83 18.05
C VAL A 119 9.24 -21.08 16.79
N ALA A 120 9.90 -21.15 15.64
CA ALA A 120 9.29 -21.56 14.40
C ALA A 120 10.11 -22.65 13.71
N GLU A 121 9.43 -23.53 13.00
CA GLU A 121 10.01 -24.57 12.16
C GLU A 121 9.75 -24.28 10.69
N VAL A 122 10.76 -24.35 9.87
CA VAL A 122 10.64 -24.23 8.41
C VAL A 122 10.08 -25.52 7.86
N ILE A 123 8.87 -25.51 7.33
CA ILE A 123 8.20 -26.71 6.83
C ILE A 123 8.15 -26.81 5.30
N ASP A 124 8.26 -25.68 4.60
CA ASP A 124 8.25 -25.67 3.13
C ASP A 124 9.03 -24.47 2.55
N ASN A 125 9.42 -24.61 1.27
CA ASN A 125 10.05 -23.57 0.43
C ASN A 125 9.15 -23.31 -0.78
N THR A 126 8.36 -22.25 -0.75
CA THR A 126 7.38 -21.95 -1.82
C THR A 126 8.00 -21.16 -2.98
N ALA A 127 9.02 -20.34 -2.72
CA ALA A 127 9.77 -19.60 -3.73
C ALA A 127 11.18 -19.28 -3.21
N SER A 128 12.03 -18.64 -4.02
CA SER A 128 13.46 -18.44 -3.72
C SER A 128 13.75 -17.85 -2.32
N ARG A 129 12.94 -16.89 -1.86
CA ARG A 129 13.09 -16.27 -0.53
C ARG A 129 11.87 -16.50 0.38
N VAL A 130 10.84 -17.18 -0.09
CA VAL A 130 9.63 -17.45 0.68
C VAL A 130 9.74 -18.82 1.34
N ARG A 131 9.37 -18.87 2.61
CA ARG A 131 9.28 -20.10 3.42
C ARG A 131 7.91 -20.16 4.06
N THR A 132 7.42 -21.37 4.26
CA THR A 132 6.29 -21.62 5.14
C THR A 132 6.84 -22.01 6.50
N LEU A 133 6.47 -21.23 7.52
CA LEU A 133 6.82 -21.50 8.92
C LEU A 133 5.62 -22.05 9.68
N ARG A 134 5.90 -23.01 10.57
CA ARG A 134 4.99 -23.42 11.62
C ARG A 134 5.52 -22.88 12.95
N PHE A 135 4.75 -22.00 13.58
CA PHE A 135 5.12 -21.51 14.91
C PHE A 135 4.73 -22.56 15.97
N LEU A 136 5.70 -22.85 16.83
CA LEU A 136 5.56 -23.80 17.95
C LEU A 136 5.33 -22.97 19.21
N PHE A 137 4.11 -23.01 19.73
CA PHE A 137 3.72 -22.19 20.88
C PHE A 137 2.64 -22.90 21.70
N ASP A 138 2.88 -23.00 23.02
CA ASP A 138 1.91 -23.53 23.97
C ASP A 138 1.03 -22.40 24.50
N GLY A 139 -0.24 -22.40 24.13
CA GLY A 139 -1.19 -21.37 24.53
C GLY A 139 -2.28 -21.15 23.47
N SER A 140 -3.18 -20.24 23.76
CA SER A 140 -4.23 -19.82 22.84
C SER A 140 -3.69 -19.14 21.58
N TYR A 141 -4.50 -19.01 20.58
CA TYR A 141 -4.13 -18.27 19.37
C TYR A 141 -3.91 -16.79 19.69
N GLU A 142 -4.71 -16.22 20.56
CA GLU A 142 -4.60 -14.82 20.98
C GLU A 142 -3.27 -14.54 21.70
N GLU A 143 -2.85 -15.41 22.59
CA GLU A 143 -1.55 -15.33 23.26
C GLU A 143 -0.41 -15.49 22.27
N PHE A 144 -0.50 -16.44 21.35
CA PHE A 144 0.46 -16.61 20.25
C PHE A 144 0.57 -15.33 19.43
N LYS A 145 -0.54 -14.77 19.00
CA LYS A 145 -0.56 -13.56 18.17
C LYS A 145 0.00 -12.34 18.90
N GLN A 146 -0.33 -12.18 20.17
CA GLN A 146 0.25 -11.13 21.01
C GLN A 146 1.78 -11.26 21.13
N THR A 147 2.28 -12.48 21.36
CA THR A 147 3.71 -12.77 21.44
C THR A 147 4.39 -12.49 20.10
N LEU A 148 3.84 -13.00 18.99
CA LEU A 148 4.36 -12.77 17.65
C LEU A 148 4.47 -11.27 17.33
N PHE A 149 3.43 -10.50 17.63
CA PHE A 149 3.40 -9.07 17.32
C PHE A 149 4.23 -8.23 18.30
N SER A 150 4.41 -8.67 19.53
CA SER A 150 5.31 -8.01 20.48
C SER A 150 6.77 -8.10 20.07
N LEU A 151 7.14 -9.14 19.34
CA LEU A 151 8.50 -9.35 18.80
C LEU A 151 8.71 -8.69 17.44
N GLY A 152 7.62 -8.32 16.77
CA GLY A 152 7.66 -7.72 15.45
C GLY A 152 7.92 -6.22 15.47
N GLU A 153 8.54 -5.74 14.40
CA GLU A 153 8.73 -4.32 14.13
C GLU A 153 7.83 -3.86 12.98
N THR A 154 7.52 -2.56 12.98
CA THR A 154 6.83 -1.91 11.86
C THR A 154 7.56 -2.22 10.56
N PRO A 155 6.86 -2.71 9.51
CA PRO A 155 7.49 -3.14 8.26
C PRO A 155 7.84 -1.96 7.35
N LEU A 156 8.48 -0.92 7.91
CA LEU A 156 8.94 0.23 7.14
C LEU A 156 9.93 -0.26 6.07
N PRO A 157 9.77 0.13 4.80
CA PRO A 157 10.69 -0.29 3.76
C PRO A 157 12.13 0.15 4.05
N LYS A 158 13.10 -0.76 3.91
CA LYS A 158 14.52 -0.49 4.19
C LYS A 158 15.12 0.64 3.34
N TRP A 159 14.59 0.87 2.14
CA TRP A 159 15.01 2.00 1.30
C TRP A 159 14.56 3.36 1.85
N VAL A 160 13.58 3.39 2.79
CA VAL A 160 13.24 4.61 3.54
C VAL A 160 14.29 4.83 4.62
N ARG A 161 14.45 3.86 5.51
CA ARG A 161 15.46 3.82 6.58
C ARG A 161 15.78 2.38 6.98
N ASP A 162 17.02 2.13 7.41
CA ASP A 162 17.45 0.80 7.83
C ASP A 162 16.86 0.39 9.19
N LYS A 163 16.57 1.37 10.06
CA LYS A 163 16.02 1.16 11.40
C LYS A 163 14.71 1.90 11.58
N VAL A 164 13.79 1.24 12.28
CA VAL A 164 12.53 1.83 12.72
C VAL A 164 12.80 2.78 13.89
N GLU A 165 12.15 3.94 13.91
CA GLU A 165 12.25 4.95 14.95
C GLU A 165 10.98 4.98 15.82
N PRO A 166 11.08 5.50 17.06
CA PRO A 166 9.90 5.74 17.87
C PRO A 166 8.87 6.60 17.12
N GLY A 167 7.61 6.16 17.12
CA GLY A 167 6.52 6.83 16.41
C GLY A 167 6.24 6.30 15.00
N ASP A 168 7.14 5.51 14.38
CA ASP A 168 6.87 4.92 13.06
C ASP A 168 5.65 3.99 13.08
N ALA A 169 5.43 3.25 14.15
CA ALA A 169 4.28 2.36 14.27
C ALA A 169 2.94 3.11 14.12
N GLU A 170 2.86 4.32 14.65
CA GLU A 170 1.70 5.21 14.51
C GLU A 170 1.72 5.96 13.16
N ARG A 171 2.89 6.40 12.72
CA ARG A 171 3.03 7.27 11.56
C ARG A 171 2.97 6.51 10.23
N TYR A 172 3.44 5.26 10.19
CA TYR A 172 3.31 4.33 9.07
C TYR A 172 1.95 3.60 9.12
N GLN A 173 0.90 4.39 9.28
CA GLN A 173 -0.48 3.96 9.42
C GLN A 173 -1.40 5.11 9.02
N THR A 174 -2.57 4.84 8.46
CA THR A 174 -3.60 5.85 8.30
C THR A 174 -4.32 6.11 9.63
N ILE A 175 -4.95 7.27 9.77
CA ILE A 175 -5.74 7.60 10.98
C ILE A 175 -7.04 6.81 11.08
N PHE A 176 -7.43 6.15 9.99
CA PHE A 176 -8.63 5.30 9.88
C PHE A 176 -8.31 3.82 9.67
N ALA A 177 -7.08 3.40 9.96
CA ALA A 177 -6.68 1.99 9.88
C ALA A 177 -7.48 1.16 10.89
N GLU A 178 -8.21 0.16 10.39
CA GLU A 178 -9.14 -0.66 11.19
C GLU A 178 -8.87 -2.15 11.01
N HIS A 179 -8.85 -2.64 9.77
CA HIS A 179 -8.77 -4.06 9.45
C HIS A 179 -7.33 -4.51 9.25
N GLU A 180 -6.81 -5.27 10.21
CA GLU A 180 -5.44 -5.77 10.20
C GLU A 180 -5.21 -6.81 9.10
N GLY A 181 -4.07 -6.73 8.41
CA GLY A 181 -3.68 -7.68 7.37
C GLY A 181 -2.65 -7.15 6.38
N ALA A 182 -2.29 -5.88 6.45
CA ALA A 182 -1.32 -5.27 5.54
C ALA A 182 0.10 -5.33 6.08
N VAL A 183 1.07 -5.51 5.18
CA VAL A 183 2.51 -5.41 5.43
C VAL A 183 3.11 -4.13 4.84
N ALA A 184 2.30 -3.30 4.22
CA ALA A 184 2.65 -1.95 3.80
C ALA A 184 1.45 -1.01 3.94
N ALA A 185 1.69 0.23 4.31
CA ALA A 185 0.64 1.22 4.48
C ALA A 185 0.10 1.73 3.13
N PRO A 186 -1.21 2.02 3.02
CA PRO A 186 -1.78 2.74 1.88
C PRO A 186 -1.38 4.22 1.98
N THR A 187 -0.24 4.56 1.40
CA THR A 187 0.51 5.81 1.66
C THR A 187 -0.27 7.08 1.34
N ALA A 188 -1.11 7.08 0.32
CA ALA A 188 -1.94 8.24 -0.02
C ALA A 188 -2.90 8.63 1.12
N GLY A 189 -3.46 7.64 1.81
CA GLY A 189 -4.31 7.85 2.98
C GLY A 189 -3.58 8.45 4.18
N MET A 190 -2.27 8.26 4.28
CA MET A 190 -1.46 8.78 5.38
C MET A 190 -1.36 10.31 5.41
N HIS A 191 -1.65 10.99 4.31
CA HIS A 191 -1.68 12.45 4.22
C HIS A 191 -2.89 13.07 4.93
N PHE A 192 -3.92 12.28 5.23
CA PHE A 192 -5.13 12.79 5.87
C PHE A 192 -4.95 12.90 7.39
N SER A 193 -5.11 14.11 7.91
CA SER A 193 -5.17 14.39 9.35
C SER A 193 -6.61 14.34 9.86
N LYS A 194 -6.78 14.17 11.18
CA LYS A 194 -8.11 14.29 11.81
C LYS A 194 -8.74 15.65 11.53
N HIS A 195 -7.92 16.70 11.51
CA HIS A 195 -8.36 18.05 11.20
C HIS A 195 -8.88 18.16 9.76
N LEU A 196 -8.14 17.63 8.78
CA LEU A 196 -8.57 17.63 7.37
C LEU A 196 -9.88 16.83 7.20
N MET A 197 -9.99 15.66 7.82
CA MET A 197 -11.22 14.86 7.78
C MET A 197 -12.42 15.64 8.35
N LYS A 198 -12.22 16.42 9.42
CA LYS A 198 -13.29 17.29 9.97
C LYS A 198 -13.67 18.43 9.03
N ARG A 199 -12.70 19.03 8.35
CA ARG A 199 -12.97 20.05 7.32
C ARG A 199 -13.75 19.48 6.14
N MET A 200 -13.44 18.26 5.72
CA MET A 200 -14.20 17.54 4.68
C MET A 200 -15.67 17.34 5.10
N GLU A 201 -15.89 16.89 6.33
CA GLU A 201 -17.23 16.69 6.89
C GLU A 201 -18.02 18.00 6.91
N ILE A 202 -17.42 19.11 7.35
CA ILE A 202 -18.04 20.45 7.37
C ILE A 202 -18.39 20.91 5.96
N LYS A 203 -17.54 20.62 4.99
CA LYS A 203 -17.80 20.95 3.57
C LYS A 203 -18.88 20.06 2.94
N GLY A 204 -19.24 18.95 3.56
CA GLY A 204 -20.20 17.98 3.04
C GLY A 204 -19.63 17.01 2.02
N ILE A 205 -18.30 16.81 2.01
CA ILE A 205 -17.64 15.77 1.21
C ILE A 205 -17.87 14.44 1.90
N ASP A 206 -18.44 13.48 1.17
CA ASP A 206 -18.74 12.15 1.68
C ASP A 206 -17.49 11.25 1.67
N ARG A 207 -17.55 10.17 2.44
CA ARG A 207 -16.47 9.19 2.55
C ARG A 207 -17.00 7.77 2.51
N ALA A 208 -16.22 6.87 1.90
CA ALA A 208 -16.44 5.43 1.93
C ALA A 208 -15.11 4.72 2.17
N PHE A 209 -15.17 3.52 2.71
CA PHE A 209 -14.00 2.72 3.04
C PHE A 209 -14.09 1.37 2.34
N VAL A 210 -13.01 0.99 1.69
CA VAL A 210 -12.75 -0.35 1.20
C VAL A 210 -11.53 -0.89 1.92
N THR A 211 -11.34 -2.20 1.93
CA THR A 211 -10.16 -2.82 2.49
C THR A 211 -9.39 -3.55 1.40
N LEU A 212 -8.11 -3.27 1.26
CA LEU A 212 -7.17 -4.08 0.50
C LEU A 212 -5.91 -4.26 1.34
N HIS A 213 -5.61 -5.49 1.70
CA HIS A 213 -4.42 -5.83 2.45
C HIS A 213 -3.19 -5.81 1.54
N VAL A 214 -2.39 -4.74 1.68
CA VAL A 214 -1.21 -4.53 0.85
C VAL A 214 -0.15 -5.58 1.20
N GLY A 215 0.23 -6.36 0.20
CA GLY A 215 1.19 -7.45 0.32
C GLY A 215 2.54 -7.12 -0.31
N LEU A 216 3.28 -8.18 -0.64
CA LEU A 216 4.63 -8.12 -1.20
C LEU A 216 4.73 -7.48 -2.58
N GLY A 217 3.65 -7.45 -3.34
CA GLY A 217 3.67 -6.93 -4.72
C GLY A 217 4.23 -5.52 -4.83
N ASN A 218 4.13 -4.73 -3.76
CA ASN A 218 4.71 -3.40 -3.67
C ASN A 218 6.25 -3.40 -3.53
N PHE A 219 6.85 -4.54 -3.19
CA PHE A 219 8.30 -4.69 -2.99
C PHE A 219 8.96 -5.49 -4.12
N ARG A 220 8.18 -5.99 -5.07
CA ARG A 220 8.67 -6.71 -6.24
C ARG A 220 8.84 -5.76 -7.41
N THR A 221 9.98 -5.85 -8.06
CA THR A 221 10.22 -5.17 -9.33
C THR A 221 9.57 -5.94 -10.47
N VAL A 222 9.08 -5.21 -11.48
CA VAL A 222 8.69 -5.80 -12.75
C VAL A 222 9.98 -6.23 -13.46
N ASP A 223 10.06 -7.49 -13.87
CA ASP A 223 11.26 -8.12 -14.44
C ASP A 223 11.10 -8.51 -15.92
N VAL A 224 9.99 -8.10 -16.53
CA VAL A 224 9.67 -8.37 -17.94
C VAL A 224 9.49 -7.06 -18.71
N GLU A 225 10.05 -6.98 -19.92
CA GLU A 225 9.95 -5.78 -20.75
C GLU A 225 8.54 -5.62 -21.33
N ASP A 226 7.87 -6.69 -21.71
CA ASP A 226 6.48 -6.69 -22.14
C ASP A 226 5.56 -6.79 -20.93
N LEU A 227 4.91 -5.68 -20.59
CA LEU A 227 4.07 -5.59 -19.39
C LEU A 227 2.90 -6.58 -19.38
N SER A 228 2.43 -7.02 -20.54
CA SER A 228 1.35 -8.02 -20.61
C SER A 228 1.76 -9.39 -20.03
N LYS A 229 3.04 -9.63 -19.89
CA LYS A 229 3.61 -10.87 -19.32
C LYS A 229 3.87 -10.80 -17.82
N HIS A 230 3.77 -9.61 -17.22
CA HIS A 230 3.93 -9.46 -15.77
C HIS A 230 2.73 -10.05 -15.03
N LYS A 231 3.02 -10.80 -13.97
CA LYS A 231 2.01 -11.36 -13.07
C LYS A 231 2.06 -10.62 -11.74
N MET A 232 0.99 -9.88 -11.44
CA MET A 232 0.81 -9.27 -10.14
C MET A 232 0.58 -10.32 -9.06
N ASP A 233 1.15 -10.10 -7.89
CA ASP A 233 0.79 -10.87 -6.70
C ASP A 233 -0.67 -10.59 -6.31
N SER A 234 -1.35 -11.63 -5.83
CA SER A 234 -2.73 -11.51 -5.36
C SER A 234 -2.76 -10.87 -3.98
N GLU A 235 -3.66 -9.92 -3.79
CA GLU A 235 -3.92 -9.25 -2.53
C GLU A 235 -5.38 -9.38 -2.15
N GLN A 236 -5.64 -9.63 -0.87
CA GLN A 236 -7.00 -9.80 -0.36
C GLN A 236 -7.70 -8.46 -0.24
N PHE A 237 -8.96 -8.39 -0.67
CA PHE A 237 -9.76 -7.18 -0.60
C PHE A 237 -11.20 -7.45 -0.17
N PHE A 238 -11.84 -6.39 0.34
CA PHE A 238 -13.23 -6.39 0.80
C PHE A 238 -13.90 -5.09 0.40
N VAL A 239 -15.09 -5.21 -0.18
CA VAL A 239 -16.02 -4.11 -0.48
C VAL A 239 -17.34 -4.44 0.17
N THR A 240 -17.75 -3.69 1.19
CA THR A 240 -19.01 -3.89 1.90
C THR A 240 -20.21 -3.40 1.08
N GLU A 241 -21.41 -3.83 1.45
CA GLU A 241 -22.66 -3.31 0.85
C GLU A 241 -22.79 -1.80 1.03
N GLU A 242 -22.42 -1.30 2.21
CA GLU A 242 -22.42 0.15 2.53
C GLU A 242 -21.47 0.91 1.59
N ALA A 243 -20.22 0.45 1.47
CA ALA A 243 -19.24 1.09 0.60
C ALA A 243 -19.69 1.09 -0.87
N ALA A 244 -20.15 -0.06 -1.37
CA ALA A 244 -20.66 -0.18 -2.73
C ALA A 244 -21.89 0.73 -2.96
N GLY A 245 -22.82 0.77 -2.01
CA GLY A 245 -24.01 1.62 -2.05
C GLY A 245 -23.63 3.10 -2.13
N THR A 246 -22.73 3.55 -1.28
CA THR A 246 -22.26 4.95 -1.25
C THR A 246 -21.57 5.37 -2.54
N VAL A 247 -20.67 4.54 -3.08
CA VAL A 247 -20.00 4.80 -4.36
C VAL A 247 -21.01 4.87 -5.50
N ASN A 248 -21.92 3.91 -5.56
CA ASN A 248 -22.94 3.85 -6.64
C ASN A 248 -23.93 5.02 -6.56
N GLU A 249 -24.27 5.48 -5.37
CA GLU A 249 -25.13 6.64 -5.18
C GLU A 249 -24.44 7.91 -5.67
N ALA A 250 -23.17 8.15 -5.30
CA ALA A 250 -22.41 9.28 -5.78
C ALA A 250 -22.34 9.30 -7.33
N LYS A 251 -22.05 8.15 -7.96
CA LYS A 251 -22.03 8.02 -9.42
C LYS A 251 -23.37 8.33 -10.06
N ARG A 252 -24.47 7.78 -9.56
CA ARG A 252 -25.83 8.01 -10.10
C ARG A 252 -26.23 9.46 -10.02
N ASN A 253 -25.78 10.17 -8.99
CA ASN A 253 -26.10 11.58 -8.77
C ASN A 253 -25.10 12.54 -9.44
N GLY A 254 -24.12 12.02 -10.20
CA GLY A 254 -23.13 12.82 -10.93
C GLY A 254 -22.10 13.51 -10.05
N HIS A 255 -21.91 13.03 -8.81
CA HIS A 255 -20.84 13.48 -7.92
C HIS A 255 -19.52 12.82 -8.26
N LYS A 256 -18.41 13.53 -8.03
CA LYS A 256 -17.07 12.99 -8.28
C LYS A 256 -16.73 11.91 -7.25
N VAL A 257 -16.12 10.84 -7.73
CA VAL A 257 -15.53 9.78 -6.90
C VAL A 257 -14.02 9.89 -6.99
N ALA A 258 -13.37 10.17 -5.86
CA ALA A 258 -11.91 10.24 -5.75
C ALA A 258 -11.37 8.98 -5.09
N ALA A 259 -10.51 8.25 -5.79
CA ALA A 259 -9.76 7.11 -5.24
C ALA A 259 -8.52 7.61 -4.48
N ILE A 260 -8.48 7.37 -3.17
CA ILE A 260 -7.36 7.75 -2.33
C ILE A 260 -6.35 6.61 -2.28
N GLY A 261 -5.46 6.62 -3.24
CA GLY A 261 -4.38 5.65 -3.43
C GLY A 261 -4.61 4.62 -4.54
N THR A 262 -3.51 4.06 -5.00
CA THR A 262 -3.51 3.01 -6.05
C THR A 262 -4.23 1.74 -5.60
N THR A 263 -4.20 1.43 -4.30
CA THR A 263 -4.89 0.28 -3.73
C THR A 263 -6.40 0.42 -3.81
N VAL A 264 -6.94 1.62 -3.55
CA VAL A 264 -8.36 1.91 -3.72
C VAL A 264 -8.75 1.79 -5.19
N MET A 265 -7.97 2.38 -6.10
CA MET A 265 -8.23 2.27 -7.54
C MET A 265 -8.31 0.81 -7.98
N ARG A 266 -7.35 -0.04 -7.58
CA ARG A 266 -7.39 -1.47 -7.89
C ARG A 266 -8.62 -2.17 -7.34
N THR A 267 -9.02 -1.84 -6.12
CA THR A 267 -10.20 -2.43 -5.48
C THR A 267 -11.47 -2.04 -6.23
N LEU A 268 -11.64 -0.76 -6.55
CA LEU A 268 -12.79 -0.26 -7.29
C LEU A 268 -12.90 -0.90 -8.67
N GLU A 269 -11.80 -0.94 -9.41
CA GLU A 269 -11.76 -1.54 -10.76
C GLU A 269 -11.82 -3.08 -10.75
N THR A 270 -11.62 -3.72 -9.60
CA THR A 270 -11.86 -5.16 -9.42
C THR A 270 -13.33 -5.44 -9.11
N ALA A 271 -13.97 -4.61 -8.30
CA ALA A 271 -15.35 -4.81 -7.85
C ALA A 271 -16.41 -4.27 -8.84
N VAL A 272 -16.00 -3.57 -9.89
CA VAL A 272 -16.92 -2.99 -10.87
C VAL A 272 -17.54 -4.08 -11.74
N SER A 273 -18.85 -3.96 -11.95
CA SER A 273 -19.63 -4.78 -12.85
C SER A 273 -19.71 -4.19 -14.26
N THR A 274 -20.22 -4.96 -15.21
CA THR A 274 -20.34 -4.56 -16.62
C THR A 274 -21.21 -3.30 -16.86
N ASN A 275 -22.09 -2.96 -15.90
CA ASN A 275 -22.90 -1.74 -15.94
C ASN A 275 -22.23 -0.53 -15.28
N GLY A 276 -20.96 -0.64 -14.91
CA GLY A 276 -20.18 0.44 -14.28
C GLY A 276 -20.47 0.68 -12.79
N MET A 277 -21.30 -0.17 -12.17
CA MET A 277 -21.61 -0.11 -10.74
C MET A 277 -20.72 -1.09 -9.96
N ILE A 278 -20.38 -0.73 -8.72
CA ILE A 278 -19.61 -1.58 -7.82
C ILE A 278 -20.54 -2.58 -7.15
N LYS A 279 -20.06 -3.81 -6.99
CA LYS A 279 -20.73 -4.84 -6.20
C LYS A 279 -20.04 -5.03 -4.85
N PRO A 280 -20.81 -5.31 -3.78
CA PRO A 280 -20.22 -5.88 -2.56
C PRO A 280 -19.46 -7.15 -2.93
N MET A 281 -18.22 -7.25 -2.48
CA MET A 281 -17.34 -8.32 -2.90
C MET A 281 -16.21 -8.52 -1.89
N GLU A 282 -15.83 -9.76 -1.66
CA GLU A 282 -14.61 -10.13 -0.98
C GLU A 282 -13.84 -11.15 -1.82
N GLY A 283 -12.54 -11.14 -1.75
CA GLY A 283 -11.71 -12.08 -2.51
C GLY A 283 -10.27 -11.64 -2.66
N TRP A 284 -9.69 -12.08 -3.74
CA TRP A 284 -8.28 -11.81 -4.08
C TRP A 284 -8.20 -11.13 -5.44
N THR A 285 -7.41 -10.07 -5.54
CA THR A 285 -7.15 -9.37 -6.79
C THR A 285 -5.68 -9.43 -7.17
N ASN A 286 -5.42 -9.82 -8.40
CA ASN A 286 -4.12 -9.71 -9.05
C ASN A 286 -4.16 -8.72 -10.24
N LYS A 287 -5.16 -7.84 -10.22
CA LYS A 287 -5.36 -6.87 -11.30
C LYS A 287 -4.12 -5.98 -11.46
N PHE A 288 -3.52 -6.02 -12.63
CA PHE A 288 -2.44 -5.16 -13.06
C PHE A 288 -2.98 -4.14 -14.06
N ILE A 289 -2.91 -2.86 -13.69
CA ILE A 289 -3.43 -1.75 -14.49
C ILE A 289 -2.27 -0.97 -15.10
N PHE A 290 -2.23 -0.92 -16.41
CA PHE A 290 -1.29 -0.11 -17.20
C PHE A 290 -1.98 0.31 -18.51
N ALA A 291 -1.45 1.32 -19.19
CA ALA A 291 -2.07 1.86 -20.41
C ALA A 291 -1.95 0.89 -21.62
N PRO A 292 -2.98 0.82 -22.49
CA PRO A 292 -4.26 1.52 -22.39
C PRO A 292 -5.21 0.83 -21.41
N TYR A 293 -5.90 1.60 -20.57
CA TYR A 293 -6.91 1.10 -19.64
C TYR A 293 -8.06 2.13 -19.50
N GLU A 294 -9.30 1.68 -19.56
CA GLU A 294 -10.48 2.50 -19.32
C GLU A 294 -10.93 2.36 -17.85
N PHE A 295 -10.79 3.43 -17.10
CA PHE A 295 -11.27 3.49 -15.73
C PHE A 295 -12.77 3.80 -15.71
N THR A 296 -13.50 3.05 -14.90
CA THR A 296 -14.97 3.08 -14.91
C THR A 296 -15.57 3.69 -13.66
N VAL A 297 -14.84 3.78 -12.56
CA VAL A 297 -15.40 4.16 -11.27
C VAL A 297 -14.94 5.54 -10.82
N ALA A 298 -13.64 5.75 -10.69
CA ALA A 298 -13.11 6.99 -10.11
C ALA A 298 -12.95 8.09 -11.17
N ASP A 299 -13.31 9.31 -10.78
CA ASP A 299 -13.16 10.54 -11.57
C ASP A 299 -11.83 11.24 -11.26
N ALA A 300 -11.33 11.06 -10.02
CA ALA A 300 -10.08 11.63 -9.54
C ALA A 300 -9.28 10.59 -8.76
N MET A 301 -7.97 10.82 -8.66
CA MET A 301 -7.06 9.95 -7.94
C MET A 301 -6.07 10.76 -7.12
N VAL A 302 -5.83 10.32 -5.90
CA VAL A 302 -4.74 10.80 -5.03
C VAL A 302 -3.69 9.71 -4.91
N THR A 303 -2.43 10.06 -5.08
CA THR A 303 -1.33 9.10 -4.98
C THR A 303 -0.04 9.79 -4.54
N ASN A 304 0.91 9.01 -3.99
CA ASN A 304 2.28 9.49 -3.78
C ASN A 304 3.07 9.44 -5.09
N PHE A 305 4.26 10.03 -5.11
CA PHE A 305 5.22 9.85 -6.19
C PHE A 305 5.92 8.50 -6.05
N HIS A 306 5.85 7.69 -7.08
CA HIS A 306 6.31 6.31 -7.10
C HIS A 306 7.69 6.15 -7.75
N LEU A 307 8.38 5.06 -7.41
CA LEU A 307 9.68 4.73 -7.98
C LEU A 307 9.59 4.41 -9.49
N PRO A 308 10.67 4.62 -10.24
CA PRO A 308 10.72 4.21 -11.65
C PRO A 308 10.46 2.71 -11.78
N TYR A 309 9.85 2.31 -12.87
CA TYR A 309 9.50 0.93 -13.21
C TYR A 309 8.51 0.25 -12.26
N SER A 310 7.86 1.00 -11.37
CA SER A 310 6.88 0.45 -10.43
C SER A 310 5.50 0.26 -11.08
N THR A 311 4.78 -0.76 -10.64
CA THR A 311 3.39 -1.01 -11.08
C THR A 311 2.45 0.13 -10.73
N GLN A 312 2.75 0.85 -9.64
CA GLN A 312 1.99 2.04 -9.22
C GLN A 312 2.17 3.20 -10.21
N LEU A 313 3.40 3.47 -10.66
CA LEU A 313 3.64 4.49 -11.69
C LEU A 313 2.91 4.17 -12.98
N MET A 314 2.86 2.90 -13.37
CA MET A 314 2.15 2.45 -14.57
C MET A 314 0.65 2.70 -14.48
N MET A 315 0.04 2.44 -13.32
CA MET A 315 -1.38 2.75 -13.07
C MET A 315 -1.64 4.25 -13.09
N VAL A 316 -0.82 5.03 -12.43
CA VAL A 316 -0.93 6.50 -12.38
C VAL A 316 -0.83 7.08 -13.80
N ALA A 317 0.13 6.60 -14.60
CA ALA A 317 0.28 7.00 -15.99
C ALA A 317 -0.89 6.57 -16.87
N ALA A 318 -1.49 5.41 -16.59
CA ALA A 318 -2.72 4.97 -17.29
C ALA A 318 -3.90 5.89 -16.96
N PHE A 319 -4.02 6.37 -15.73
CA PHE A 319 -5.11 7.24 -15.29
C PHE A 319 -4.92 8.70 -15.74
N GLY A 320 -3.73 9.25 -15.55
CA GLY A 320 -3.42 10.66 -15.84
C GLY A 320 -3.00 10.95 -17.27
N GLY A 321 -2.75 9.91 -18.08
CA GLY A 321 -2.12 10.02 -19.39
C GLY A 321 -0.59 9.92 -19.28
N TYR A 322 0.01 9.06 -20.10
CA TYR A 322 1.46 8.75 -20.01
C TYR A 322 2.33 10.01 -20.12
N GLU A 323 2.16 10.81 -21.15
CA GLU A 323 2.97 12.02 -21.37
C GLU A 323 2.78 13.06 -20.26
N THR A 324 1.54 13.25 -19.83
CA THR A 324 1.20 14.19 -18.73
C THR A 324 1.87 13.78 -17.43
N ILE A 325 1.79 12.51 -17.07
CA ILE A 325 2.37 12.00 -15.82
C ILE A 325 3.89 11.99 -15.88
N MET A 326 4.52 11.55 -16.96
CA MET A 326 5.97 11.56 -17.07
C MET A 326 6.54 12.98 -17.05
N ASN A 327 5.84 13.95 -17.66
CA ASN A 327 6.18 15.36 -17.52
C ASN A 327 5.99 15.88 -16.07
N ALA A 328 4.93 15.48 -15.40
CA ALA A 328 4.69 15.83 -13.99
C ALA A 328 5.82 15.32 -13.07
N TYR A 329 6.34 14.13 -13.32
CA TYR A 329 7.47 13.57 -12.58
C TYR A 329 8.78 14.34 -12.82
N LYS A 330 8.99 14.82 -14.05
CA LYS A 330 10.12 15.71 -14.36
C LYS A 330 10.00 17.03 -13.57
N ILE A 331 8.83 17.66 -13.62
CA ILE A 331 8.56 18.89 -12.86
C ILE A 331 8.70 18.65 -11.36
N ALA A 332 8.21 17.53 -10.85
CA ALA A 332 8.33 17.18 -9.42
C ALA A 332 9.80 17.12 -8.98
N LYS A 333 10.68 16.56 -9.80
CA LYS A 333 12.12 16.54 -9.54
C LYS A 333 12.70 17.94 -9.53
N GLU A 334 12.39 18.75 -10.54
CA GLU A 334 12.89 20.13 -10.67
C GLU A 334 12.43 21.02 -9.52
N GLU A 335 11.20 20.84 -9.05
CA GLU A 335 10.58 21.59 -7.95
C GLU A 335 10.90 21.01 -6.56
N GLY A 336 11.71 19.95 -6.48
CA GLY A 336 12.15 19.36 -5.22
C GLY A 336 11.05 18.67 -4.42
N TYR A 337 10.08 18.04 -5.08
CA TYR A 337 9.11 17.17 -4.41
C TYR A 337 9.79 15.95 -3.81
N ARG A 338 9.26 15.48 -2.70
CA ARG A 338 9.75 14.28 -2.03
C ARG A 338 8.98 13.04 -2.52
N PHE A 339 9.70 11.95 -2.74
CA PHE A 339 9.17 10.71 -3.31
C PHE A 339 9.05 9.61 -2.25
N GLY A 340 8.26 8.59 -2.57
CA GLY A 340 8.14 7.36 -1.79
C GLY A 340 7.14 7.46 -0.64
N THR A 341 7.34 6.59 0.34
CA THR A 341 6.40 6.33 1.44
C THR A 341 6.01 7.57 2.24
N TYR A 342 6.98 8.38 2.63
CA TYR A 342 6.79 9.61 3.39
C TYR A 342 6.88 10.86 2.51
N GLY A 343 6.81 10.67 1.20
CA GLY A 343 6.90 11.76 0.23
C GLY A 343 5.64 12.61 0.12
N ASP A 344 5.66 13.44 -0.90
CA ASP A 344 4.55 14.34 -1.24
C ASP A 344 3.50 13.61 -2.09
N ALA A 345 2.41 14.29 -2.38
CA ALA A 345 1.27 13.71 -3.07
C ALA A 345 0.94 14.41 -4.39
N MET A 346 0.18 13.71 -5.19
CA MET A 346 -0.37 14.14 -6.47
C MET A 346 -1.88 13.95 -6.43
N LEU A 347 -2.63 14.95 -6.89
CA LEU A 347 -4.06 14.87 -7.19
C LEU A 347 -4.24 14.95 -8.70
N ILE A 348 -4.88 13.96 -9.28
CA ILE A 348 -5.19 13.89 -10.71
C ILE A 348 -6.70 14.03 -10.87
N LEU A 349 -7.12 15.11 -11.55
CA LEU A 349 -8.51 15.48 -11.80
C LEU A 349 -8.92 15.14 -13.23
#